data_e3bac29c29d690ab08f7cecfc2aa4936
#
_entry.id   e3bac29c29d690ab08f7cecfc2aa4936
#
_cell.length_a   1.000
_cell.length_b   1.000
_cell.length_c   1.000
_cell.angle_alpha   90.00
_cell.angle_beta   90.00
_cell.angle_gamma   90.00
#
_symmetry.space_group_name_H-M   'P 1'
#
loop_
_entity.id
_entity.type
_entity.pdbx_description
1 polymer ?
#
loop_
_entity_poly.entity_id
_entity_poly.type
_entity_poly.pdbx_seq_one_letter_code
_entity_poly.pdbx_strand_id
1 'polypeptide(L)'
;MFTPAIASSPPPLPPWLGHVLRAQRGPVPWHAVMRGALASLPLLLAVLAERPTAGVPAALGAMLAGINDRPGSRRAAVTRLGVPALAGSAGLLLGTMIAAAAGGGRSLVVLPLVFGVLGLVAGAFSSTGPVASSCGTQVLVAAVIGAGMPLPEPGPARALLFLAGAGWLLLLRLVLPSPGRPGNGPYRLDGEREAVAAVYESVSRLLRATGGPRALDSRAALSAALDQAQDALAGPRLRSRSGSAAERRLHALYAAAFPLVEAATALAWAGVPLPARLVAGPRRLADAVRTGGSCGPLPAPARTDAGLRALDDALLRAAAVFDRPEGSSPGTAKGRPEGSAPKRAWSAAGREYGLRVAVCCATSTVVAQWLHHEHWYWLPATTVFLVKPDLGPLVSRVLCRAVGTVAGAAVFGLSALLLSGVLSGPYPLVGAVALCGALLPVATRHFAVQTAVVTVLVLSLVLLGGEPPAAWGRVVESLLACGTVLLVGHLPLPGRRGHTVRAALDTAVGAAHRYLGHVLDAPEDHARRGALRRDAYRSLAAARTAIDLTAAELPPVARHSTGSDGVAGAVERLIDTTTACAVHLVHRADRLPSAHAERLAVHLSELDQAWTAPRREMSAL
;
A
#
# COMPACT_ATOMS: atom_id res chain seq x y z
N MET A 1 -23.43 -45.72 -26.25
CA MET A 1 -23.59 -44.97 -25.00
C MET A 1 -22.21 -44.46 -24.60
N PHE A 2 -21.83 -43.27 -25.12
CA PHE A 2 -20.52 -42.65 -24.85
C PHE A 2 -20.68 -41.74 -23.65
N THR A 3 -20.03 -42.10 -22.55
CA THR A 3 -19.89 -41.24 -21.37
C THR A 3 -18.89 -40.12 -21.71
N PRO A 4 -19.24 -38.83 -21.62
CA PRO A 4 -18.25 -37.76 -21.82
C PRO A 4 -17.26 -37.81 -20.66
N ALA A 5 -15.96 -37.88 -20.97
CA ALA A 5 -14.88 -37.74 -20.02
C ALA A 5 -15.01 -36.37 -19.36
N ILE A 6 -15.20 -36.35 -18.04
CA ILE A 6 -15.13 -35.15 -17.20
C ILE A 6 -13.70 -34.62 -17.34
N ALA A 7 -13.54 -33.56 -18.08
CA ALA A 7 -12.28 -32.83 -18.13
C ALA A 7 -11.92 -32.42 -16.70
N SER A 8 -10.93 -33.07 -16.10
CA SER A 8 -10.39 -32.72 -14.81
C SER A 8 -9.86 -31.31 -14.91
N SER A 9 -10.44 -30.38 -14.15
CA SER A 9 -9.89 -29.05 -13.96
C SER A 9 -8.41 -29.17 -13.52
N PRO A 10 -7.48 -28.40 -14.11
CA PRO A 10 -6.08 -28.48 -13.72
C PRO A 10 -5.97 -28.25 -12.19
N PRO A 11 -5.06 -28.97 -11.51
CA PRO A 11 -4.89 -28.82 -10.07
C PRO A 11 -4.64 -27.36 -9.73
N PRO A 12 -5.23 -26.83 -8.66
CA PRO A 12 -5.07 -25.43 -8.28
C PRO A 12 -3.57 -25.15 -8.03
N LEU A 13 -3.05 -24.11 -8.68
CA LEU A 13 -1.67 -23.67 -8.49
C LEU A 13 -1.39 -23.43 -7.01
N PRO A 14 -0.19 -23.79 -6.50
CA PRO A 14 0.19 -23.50 -5.14
C PRO A 14 -0.04 -22.00 -4.83
N PRO A 15 -0.54 -21.61 -3.63
CA PRO A 15 -0.89 -20.22 -3.31
C PRO A 15 0.26 -19.23 -3.57
N TRP A 16 1.52 -19.61 -3.26
CA TRP A 16 2.70 -18.79 -3.51
C TRP A 16 2.93 -18.52 -5.01
N LEU A 17 2.69 -19.52 -5.88
CA LEU A 17 2.83 -19.35 -7.32
C LEU A 17 1.68 -18.53 -7.91
N GLY A 18 0.46 -18.73 -7.42
CA GLY A 18 -0.69 -17.92 -7.76
C GLY A 18 -0.45 -16.42 -7.43
N HIS A 19 0.23 -16.15 -6.32
CA HIS A 19 0.58 -14.79 -5.92
C HIS A 19 1.69 -14.19 -6.80
N VAL A 20 2.69 -14.98 -7.21
CA VAL A 20 3.75 -14.56 -8.16
C VAL A 20 3.17 -14.11 -9.49
N LEU A 21 2.18 -14.85 -10.01
CA LEU A 21 1.56 -14.59 -11.32
C LEU A 21 0.45 -13.52 -11.30
N ARG A 22 0.02 -13.08 -10.11
CA ARG A 22 -1.07 -12.12 -9.97
C ARG A 22 -0.63 -10.71 -10.38
N ALA A 23 -1.13 -10.24 -11.53
CA ALA A 23 -0.98 -8.85 -11.95
C ALA A 23 -2.19 -8.01 -11.53
N GLN A 24 -1.94 -6.81 -11.03
CA GLN A 24 -3.00 -5.86 -10.71
C GLN A 24 -3.62 -5.32 -12.01
N ARG A 25 -4.93 -5.53 -12.18
CA ARG A 25 -5.67 -5.03 -13.35
C ARG A 25 -6.15 -3.60 -13.09
N GLY A 26 -6.13 -2.76 -14.11
CA GLY A 26 -6.64 -1.40 -14.02
C GLY A 26 -6.38 -0.61 -15.32
N PRO A 27 -6.98 0.57 -15.51
CA PRO A 27 -6.71 1.43 -16.65
C PRO A 27 -5.28 1.96 -16.61
N VAL A 28 -4.69 2.21 -17.79
CA VAL A 28 -3.33 2.76 -17.89
C VAL A 28 -3.30 4.18 -17.31
N PRO A 29 -2.43 4.50 -16.35
CA PRO A 29 -2.35 5.83 -15.74
C PRO A 29 -1.54 6.78 -16.63
N TRP A 30 -2.08 7.23 -17.76
CA TRP A 30 -1.37 8.02 -18.77
C TRP A 30 -0.66 9.25 -18.22
N HIS A 31 -1.28 9.95 -17.24
CA HIS A 31 -0.64 11.11 -16.60
C HIS A 31 0.62 10.72 -15.80
N ALA A 32 0.62 9.53 -15.18
CA ALA A 32 1.80 9.03 -14.49
C ALA A 32 2.88 8.57 -15.48
N VAL A 33 2.47 7.95 -16.61
CA VAL A 33 3.36 7.57 -17.73
C VAL A 33 4.09 8.81 -18.26
N MET A 34 3.34 9.87 -18.56
CA MET A 34 3.92 11.13 -19.06
C MET A 34 4.87 11.78 -18.03
N ARG A 35 4.48 11.82 -16.74
CA ARG A 35 5.38 12.30 -15.68
C ARG A 35 6.64 11.48 -15.56
N GLY A 36 6.52 10.15 -15.66
CA GLY A 36 7.65 9.24 -15.61
C GLY A 36 8.64 9.47 -16.77
N ALA A 37 8.14 9.71 -17.99
CA ALA A 37 8.98 10.08 -19.13
C ALA A 37 9.69 11.43 -18.88
N LEU A 38 8.95 12.46 -18.46
CA LEU A 38 9.49 13.80 -18.21
C LEU A 38 10.43 13.84 -16.98
N ALA A 39 10.41 12.82 -16.12
CA ALA A 39 11.32 12.71 -14.99
C ALA A 39 12.80 12.57 -15.40
N SER A 40 13.08 12.19 -16.65
CA SER A 40 14.43 12.12 -17.23
C SER A 40 14.98 13.48 -17.68
N LEU A 41 14.20 14.55 -17.70
CA LEU A 41 14.66 15.86 -18.18
C LEU A 41 15.92 16.40 -17.46
N PRO A 42 16.07 16.30 -16.12
CA PRO A 42 17.31 16.72 -15.47
C PRO A 42 18.54 15.96 -15.98
N LEU A 43 18.40 14.67 -16.29
CA LEU A 43 19.46 13.86 -16.88
C LEU A 43 19.80 14.34 -18.30
N LEU A 44 18.77 14.59 -19.13
CA LEU A 44 18.95 15.12 -20.48
C LEU A 44 19.69 16.47 -20.45
N LEU A 45 19.30 17.38 -19.54
CA LEU A 45 19.98 18.68 -19.38
C LEU A 45 21.43 18.51 -18.95
N ALA A 46 21.75 17.56 -18.08
CA ALA A 46 23.12 17.27 -17.68
C ALA A 46 23.95 16.73 -18.87
N VAL A 47 23.38 15.87 -19.72
CA VAL A 47 24.03 15.37 -20.92
C VAL A 47 24.27 16.48 -21.95
N LEU A 48 23.27 17.37 -22.15
CA LEU A 48 23.41 18.54 -23.02
C LEU A 48 24.46 19.54 -22.50
N ALA A 49 24.68 19.60 -21.18
CA ALA A 49 25.72 20.38 -20.54
C ALA A 49 27.10 19.66 -20.52
N GLU A 50 27.25 18.53 -21.25
CA GLU A 50 28.45 17.71 -21.29
C GLU A 50 28.91 17.16 -19.92
N ARG A 51 27.95 17.00 -18.97
CA ARG A 51 28.18 16.47 -17.62
C ARG A 51 27.26 15.27 -17.30
N PRO A 52 27.34 14.18 -18.07
CA PRO A 52 26.42 13.04 -17.90
C PRO A 52 26.47 12.42 -16.50
N THR A 53 27.65 12.38 -15.86
CA THR A 53 27.84 11.84 -14.50
C THR A 53 27.03 12.61 -13.45
N ALA A 54 26.95 13.93 -13.55
CA ALA A 54 26.14 14.77 -12.69
C ALA A 54 24.63 14.50 -12.82
N GLY A 55 24.18 14.02 -13.97
CA GLY A 55 22.79 13.63 -14.23
C GLY A 55 22.38 12.33 -13.52
N VAL A 56 23.34 11.45 -13.21
CA VAL A 56 23.07 10.14 -12.60
C VAL A 56 22.40 10.25 -11.22
N PRO A 57 22.92 11.04 -10.26
CA PRO A 57 22.23 11.23 -8.97
C PRO A 57 20.83 11.83 -9.12
N ALA A 58 20.64 12.77 -10.07
CA ALA A 58 19.32 13.35 -10.32
C ALA A 58 18.32 12.30 -10.85
N ALA A 59 18.75 11.47 -11.79
CA ALA A 59 17.93 10.38 -12.32
C ALA A 59 17.59 9.34 -11.23
N LEU A 60 18.55 8.99 -10.36
CA LEU A 60 18.31 8.11 -9.20
C LEU A 60 17.28 8.71 -8.24
N GLY A 61 17.38 10.01 -7.94
CA GLY A 61 16.41 10.71 -7.10
C GLY A 61 15.01 10.68 -7.70
N ALA A 62 14.88 10.97 -8.99
CA ALA A 62 13.62 10.90 -9.72
C ALA A 62 13.04 9.47 -9.76
N MET A 63 13.88 8.45 -9.99
CA MET A 63 13.48 7.04 -10.01
C MET A 63 12.93 6.59 -8.65
N LEU A 64 13.66 6.85 -7.56
CA LEU A 64 13.26 6.45 -6.22
C LEU A 64 12.00 7.20 -5.76
N ALA A 65 11.84 8.46 -6.16
CA ALA A 65 10.59 9.20 -5.97
C ALA A 65 9.46 8.59 -6.81
N GLY A 66 9.70 8.18 -8.06
CA GLY A 66 8.72 7.56 -8.96
C GLY A 66 8.16 6.24 -8.43
N ILE A 67 8.98 5.43 -7.77
CA ILE A 67 8.54 4.19 -7.10
C ILE A 67 7.51 4.50 -5.98
N ASN A 68 7.61 5.66 -5.35
CA ASN A 68 6.70 6.10 -4.29
C ASN A 68 5.51 6.95 -4.82
N ASP A 69 5.46 7.28 -6.12
CA ASP A 69 4.35 8.05 -6.70
C ASP A 69 3.10 7.15 -6.82
N ARG A 70 2.22 7.28 -5.85
CA ARG A 70 0.93 6.59 -5.81
C ARG A 70 -0.21 7.57 -6.09
N PRO A 71 -1.32 7.10 -6.66
CA PRO A 71 -2.55 7.89 -6.80
C PRO A 71 -2.95 8.48 -5.44
N GLY A 72 -3.40 9.72 -5.42
CA GLY A 72 -3.82 10.40 -4.21
C GLY A 72 -3.77 11.92 -4.36
N SER A 73 -4.07 12.61 -3.25
CA SER A 73 -4.07 14.07 -3.21
C SER A 73 -2.68 14.67 -3.42
N ARG A 74 -2.63 15.91 -3.90
CA ARG A 74 -1.37 16.66 -4.04
C ARG A 74 -0.66 16.88 -2.70
N ARG A 75 -1.42 17.06 -1.62
CA ARG A 75 -0.86 17.18 -0.26
C ARG A 75 -0.20 15.88 0.20
N ALA A 76 -0.87 14.75 -0.02
CA ALA A 76 -0.29 13.45 0.29
C ALA A 76 0.96 13.18 -0.57
N ALA A 77 0.98 13.63 -1.84
CA ALA A 77 2.15 13.51 -2.70
C ALA A 77 3.36 14.27 -2.16
N VAL A 78 3.19 15.50 -1.65
CA VAL A 78 4.30 16.26 -1.03
C VAL A 78 4.96 15.48 0.11
N THR A 79 4.17 14.86 0.96
CA THR A 79 4.71 14.07 2.08
C THR A 79 5.29 12.73 1.62
N ARG A 80 4.58 12.01 0.72
CA ARG A 80 4.99 10.68 0.24
C ARG A 80 6.22 10.73 -0.68
N LEU A 81 6.45 11.82 -1.39
CA LEU A 81 7.61 12.01 -2.26
C LEU A 81 8.70 12.84 -1.59
N GLY A 82 8.34 13.96 -0.95
CA GLY A 82 9.30 14.92 -0.41
C GLY A 82 10.04 14.39 0.82
N VAL A 83 9.33 13.80 1.80
CA VAL A 83 9.99 13.31 3.02
C VAL A 83 10.95 12.14 2.72
N PRO A 84 10.57 11.11 1.94
CA PRO A 84 11.53 10.09 1.52
C PRO A 84 12.67 10.63 0.65
N ALA A 85 12.43 11.64 -0.20
CA ALA A 85 13.49 12.25 -1.00
C ALA A 85 14.56 12.94 -0.14
N LEU A 86 14.13 13.67 0.90
CA LEU A 86 15.05 14.26 1.89
C LEU A 86 15.82 13.16 2.64
N ALA A 87 15.14 12.10 3.03
CA ALA A 87 15.76 10.94 3.68
C ALA A 87 16.80 10.27 2.75
N GLY A 88 16.48 10.09 1.48
CA GLY A 88 17.40 9.54 0.48
C GLY A 88 18.61 10.42 0.22
N SER A 89 18.41 11.74 0.09
CA SER A 89 19.51 12.72 -0.04
C SER A 89 20.46 12.68 1.16
N ALA A 90 19.89 12.66 2.37
CA ALA A 90 20.68 12.51 3.61
C ALA A 90 21.41 11.16 3.65
N GLY A 91 20.76 10.08 3.20
CA GLY A 91 21.37 8.75 3.08
C GLY A 91 22.55 8.75 2.11
N LEU A 92 22.41 9.37 0.95
CA LEU A 92 23.47 9.47 -0.05
C LEU A 92 24.69 10.22 0.51
N LEU A 93 24.45 11.35 1.17
CA LEU A 93 25.50 12.11 1.85
C LEU A 93 26.19 11.27 2.94
N LEU A 94 25.41 10.61 3.78
CA LEU A 94 25.94 9.73 4.84
C LEU A 94 26.80 8.60 4.25
N GLY A 95 26.37 7.99 3.15
CA GLY A 95 27.14 6.95 2.48
C GLY A 95 28.48 7.45 1.95
N THR A 96 28.52 8.64 1.34
CA THR A 96 29.78 9.24 0.87
C THR A 96 30.72 9.57 2.04
N MET A 97 30.18 10.01 3.17
CA MET A 97 30.98 10.26 4.40
C MET A 97 31.52 8.96 4.99
N ILE A 98 30.74 7.90 5.02
CA ILE A 98 31.16 6.56 5.49
C ILE A 98 32.32 6.04 4.61
N ALA A 99 32.20 6.18 3.29
CA ALA A 99 33.26 5.76 2.36
C ALA A 99 34.56 6.55 2.58
N ALA A 100 34.46 7.88 2.77
CA ALA A 100 35.60 8.74 3.05
C ALA A 100 36.26 8.36 4.40
N ALA A 101 35.48 8.14 5.46
CA ALA A 101 35.98 7.74 6.76
C ALA A 101 36.61 6.33 6.77
N ALA A 102 36.12 5.43 5.91
CA ALA A 102 36.72 4.09 5.73
C ALA A 102 37.99 4.10 4.87
N GLY A 103 38.51 5.28 4.51
CA GLY A 103 39.73 5.44 3.72
C GLY A 103 39.59 4.99 2.26
N GLY A 104 38.40 5.01 1.70
CA GLY A 104 38.09 4.56 0.34
C GLY A 104 38.27 3.03 0.14
N GLY A 105 38.62 2.30 1.20
CA GLY A 105 38.94 0.88 1.19
C GLY A 105 37.75 -0.02 1.55
N ARG A 106 37.82 -1.25 1.09
CA ARG A 106 36.93 -2.33 1.48
C ARG A 106 37.22 -2.72 2.94
N SER A 107 36.19 -2.66 3.78
CA SER A 107 36.31 -3.09 5.18
C SER A 107 35.29 -4.19 5.47
N LEU A 108 35.79 -5.39 5.76
CA LEU A 108 34.97 -6.55 6.13
C LEU A 108 34.30 -6.42 7.50
N VAL A 109 34.67 -5.42 8.28
CA VAL A 109 34.12 -5.23 9.65
C VAL A 109 33.34 -3.91 9.74
N VAL A 110 33.95 -2.79 9.36
CA VAL A 110 33.36 -1.45 9.57
C VAL A 110 32.11 -1.25 8.75
N LEU A 111 32.15 -1.51 7.43
CA LEU A 111 30.99 -1.31 6.56
C LEU A 111 29.79 -2.19 6.94
N PRO A 112 29.93 -3.51 7.15
CA PRO A 112 28.82 -4.35 7.60
C PRO A 112 28.23 -3.91 8.94
N LEU A 113 29.08 -3.51 9.90
CA LEU A 113 28.61 -3.02 11.20
C LEU A 113 27.80 -1.73 11.05
N VAL A 114 28.31 -0.75 10.31
CA VAL A 114 27.64 0.54 10.10
C VAL A 114 26.31 0.34 9.36
N PHE A 115 26.29 -0.44 8.27
CA PHE A 115 25.05 -0.71 7.55
C PHE A 115 24.08 -1.61 8.35
N GLY A 116 24.59 -2.48 9.23
CA GLY A 116 23.79 -3.23 10.19
C GLY A 116 23.07 -2.32 11.18
N VAL A 117 23.80 -1.39 11.82
CA VAL A 117 23.23 -0.41 12.75
C VAL A 117 22.23 0.52 12.04
N LEU A 118 22.59 1.03 10.86
CA LEU A 118 21.70 1.84 10.06
C LEU A 118 20.44 1.08 9.66
N GLY A 119 20.59 -0.22 9.33
CA GLY A 119 19.50 -1.14 9.04
C GLY A 119 18.58 -1.36 10.23
N LEU A 120 19.12 -1.51 11.43
CA LEU A 120 18.35 -1.63 12.68
C LEU A 120 17.45 -0.40 12.90
N VAL A 121 18.06 0.78 12.84
CA VAL A 121 17.34 2.05 13.06
C VAL A 121 16.30 2.28 11.98
N ALA A 122 16.69 2.23 10.70
CA ALA A 122 15.79 2.45 9.58
C ALA A 122 14.66 1.42 9.53
N GLY A 123 14.97 0.14 9.84
CA GLY A 123 13.97 -0.92 9.92
C GLY A 123 12.98 -0.69 11.05
N ALA A 124 13.44 -0.37 12.27
CA ALA A 124 12.57 -0.08 13.40
C ALA A 124 11.60 1.09 13.09
N PHE A 125 12.10 2.16 12.51
CA PHE A 125 11.26 3.28 12.06
C PHE A 125 10.29 2.91 10.94
N SER A 126 10.68 2.05 10.03
CA SER A 126 9.83 1.57 8.92
C SER A 126 8.52 0.92 9.39
N SER A 127 8.49 0.37 10.60
CA SER A 127 7.29 -0.24 11.20
C SER A 127 6.22 0.77 11.62
N THR A 128 6.52 2.07 11.64
CA THR A 128 5.58 3.10 12.13
C THR A 128 4.56 3.55 11.08
N GLY A 129 4.81 3.27 9.79
CA GLY A 129 3.86 3.57 8.73
C GLY A 129 4.47 3.62 7.32
N PRO A 130 3.64 3.79 6.26
CA PRO A 130 4.10 3.68 4.88
C PRO A 130 5.15 4.73 4.47
N VAL A 131 5.02 5.98 4.97
CA VAL A 131 5.99 7.05 4.68
C VAL A 131 7.32 6.75 5.38
N ALA A 132 7.28 6.30 6.63
CA ALA A 132 8.47 5.92 7.38
C ALA A 132 9.18 4.71 6.75
N SER A 133 8.42 3.72 6.26
CA SER A 133 8.93 2.58 5.49
C SER A 133 9.66 3.02 4.22
N SER A 134 9.08 3.99 3.49
CA SER A 134 9.73 4.57 2.31
C SER A 134 10.99 5.35 2.66
N CYS A 135 10.99 6.12 3.76
CA CYS A 135 12.17 6.84 4.26
C CYS A 135 13.30 5.88 4.64
N GLY A 136 12.99 4.85 5.43
CA GLY A 136 13.97 3.85 5.85
C GLY A 136 14.63 3.14 4.67
N THR A 137 13.81 2.73 3.68
CA THR A 137 14.32 2.13 2.43
C THR A 137 15.22 3.10 1.67
N GLN A 138 14.81 4.36 1.50
CA GLN A 138 15.59 5.34 0.72
C GLN A 138 16.89 5.72 1.42
N VAL A 139 16.88 5.91 2.75
CA VAL A 139 18.12 6.17 3.51
C VAL A 139 19.13 5.03 3.29
N LEU A 140 18.70 3.78 3.46
CA LEU A 140 19.59 2.62 3.34
C LEU A 140 20.11 2.45 1.91
N VAL A 141 19.22 2.45 0.92
CA VAL A 141 19.62 2.27 -0.49
C VAL A 141 20.54 3.40 -0.94
N ALA A 142 20.20 4.65 -0.64
CA ALA A 142 21.00 5.79 -1.02
C ALA A 142 22.35 5.84 -0.26
N ALA A 143 22.39 5.41 1.01
CA ALA A 143 23.65 5.32 1.76
C ALA A 143 24.60 4.26 1.16
N VAL A 144 24.06 3.09 0.80
CA VAL A 144 24.86 2.05 0.14
C VAL A 144 25.37 2.49 -1.23
N ILE A 145 24.52 3.14 -2.04
CA ILE A 145 24.91 3.70 -3.35
C ILE A 145 25.95 4.81 -3.15
N GLY A 146 25.75 5.71 -2.18
CA GLY A 146 26.68 6.79 -1.88
C GLY A 146 28.05 6.30 -1.44
N ALA A 147 28.11 5.16 -0.73
CA ALA A 147 29.35 4.56 -0.29
C ALA A 147 30.09 3.77 -1.38
N GLY A 148 29.35 3.19 -2.35
CA GLY A 148 29.92 2.26 -3.32
C GLY A 148 30.06 2.78 -4.74
N MET A 149 29.22 3.74 -5.17
CA MET A 149 29.21 4.20 -6.56
C MET A 149 30.29 5.25 -6.81
N PRO A 150 31.26 4.97 -7.67
CA PRO A 150 32.38 5.88 -7.96
C PRO A 150 31.93 6.97 -8.93
N LEU A 151 31.41 8.08 -8.40
CA LEU A 151 31.08 9.26 -9.19
C LEU A 151 32.09 10.38 -8.91
N PRO A 152 32.45 11.23 -9.90
CA PRO A 152 33.43 12.28 -9.73
C PRO A 152 32.96 13.44 -8.85
N GLU A 153 31.63 13.62 -8.75
CA GLU A 153 31.05 14.74 -8.00
C GLU A 153 31.25 14.56 -6.46
N PRO A 154 31.51 15.66 -5.70
CA PRO A 154 31.62 15.59 -4.26
C PRO A 154 30.30 15.21 -3.60
N GLY A 155 30.36 14.54 -2.44
CA GLY A 155 29.18 14.03 -1.72
C GLY A 155 28.01 15.01 -1.56
N PRO A 156 28.24 16.26 -1.11
CA PRO A 156 27.16 17.26 -1.02
C PRO A 156 26.51 17.58 -2.36
N ALA A 157 27.29 17.65 -3.45
CA ALA A 157 26.75 17.89 -4.79
C ALA A 157 25.89 16.71 -5.26
N ARG A 158 26.32 15.45 -5.04
CA ARG A 158 25.51 14.24 -5.35
C ARG A 158 24.18 14.28 -4.59
N ALA A 159 24.19 14.63 -3.30
CA ALA A 159 22.99 14.71 -2.47
C ALA A 159 22.02 15.80 -2.95
N LEU A 160 22.53 16.97 -3.37
CA LEU A 160 21.73 18.05 -3.93
C LEU A 160 21.15 17.68 -5.30
N LEU A 161 21.94 17.05 -6.18
CA LEU A 161 21.47 16.58 -7.50
C LEU A 161 20.38 15.52 -7.33
N PHE A 162 20.55 14.59 -6.41
CA PHE A 162 19.51 13.60 -6.06
C PHE A 162 18.21 14.28 -5.62
N LEU A 163 18.32 15.27 -4.74
CA LEU A 163 17.16 16.04 -4.27
C LEU A 163 16.52 16.86 -5.39
N ALA A 164 17.32 17.43 -6.29
CA ALA A 164 16.84 18.15 -7.46
C ALA A 164 16.03 17.25 -8.40
N GLY A 165 16.49 16.02 -8.66
CA GLY A 165 15.75 15.07 -9.49
C GLY A 165 14.42 14.61 -8.84
N ALA A 166 14.44 14.29 -7.56
CA ALA A 166 13.21 13.96 -6.82
C ALA A 166 12.26 15.17 -6.72
N GLY A 167 12.81 16.37 -6.50
CA GLY A 167 12.07 17.65 -6.49
C GLY A 167 11.44 17.96 -7.85
N TRP A 168 12.14 17.65 -8.96
CA TRP A 168 11.61 17.78 -10.30
C TRP A 168 10.38 16.91 -10.50
N LEU A 169 10.44 15.62 -10.12
CA LEU A 169 9.27 14.73 -10.21
C LEU A 169 8.12 15.23 -9.34
N LEU A 170 8.41 15.72 -8.13
CA LEU A 170 7.40 16.34 -7.27
C LEU A 170 6.78 17.57 -7.92
N LEU A 171 7.57 18.42 -8.55
CA LEU A 171 7.10 19.59 -9.29
C LEU A 171 6.15 19.15 -10.43
N LEU A 172 6.57 18.17 -11.25
CA LEU A 172 5.70 17.60 -12.29
C LEU A 172 4.38 17.07 -11.71
N ARG A 173 4.41 16.44 -10.53
CA ARG A 173 3.21 15.93 -9.84
C ARG A 173 2.29 17.03 -9.37
N LEU A 174 2.83 18.21 -9.04
CA LEU A 174 2.06 19.37 -8.57
C LEU A 174 1.54 20.25 -9.72
N VAL A 175 2.27 20.34 -10.83
CA VAL A 175 1.96 21.23 -11.96
C VAL A 175 1.08 20.53 -13.00
N LEU A 176 1.43 19.28 -13.38
CA LEU A 176 0.66 18.58 -14.40
C LEU A 176 -0.74 18.22 -13.90
N PRO A 177 -1.76 18.35 -14.76
CA PRO A 177 -3.12 18.01 -14.39
C PRO A 177 -3.24 16.53 -14.01
N SER A 178 -3.94 16.27 -12.92
CA SER A 178 -4.35 14.92 -12.53
C SER A 178 -5.61 14.52 -13.31
N PRO A 179 -5.89 13.23 -13.59
CA PRO A 179 -7.10 12.82 -14.26
C PRO A 179 -8.31 13.18 -13.40
N GLY A 180 -9.03 14.18 -13.83
CA GLY A 180 -10.27 14.66 -13.26
C GLY A 180 -10.95 15.54 -14.31
N ARG A 181 -12.29 15.47 -14.45
CA ARG A 181 -13.02 16.35 -15.38
C ARG A 181 -12.72 17.82 -15.01
N PRO A 182 -12.59 18.72 -15.99
CA PRO A 182 -12.48 20.14 -15.74
C PRO A 182 -13.81 20.61 -15.11
N GLY A 183 -13.85 20.70 -13.81
CA GLY A 183 -14.92 21.33 -13.04
C GLY A 183 -14.35 22.58 -12.37
N ASN A 184 -15.16 23.63 -12.25
CA ASN A 184 -14.83 24.94 -11.68
C ASN A 184 -14.51 24.86 -10.17
N GLY A 185 -13.41 24.20 -9.76
CA GLY A 185 -13.01 24.14 -8.37
C GLY A 185 -11.50 24.05 -8.22
N PRO A 186 -10.92 24.47 -7.08
CA PRO A 186 -9.49 24.43 -6.87
C PRO A 186 -9.00 22.98 -6.91
N TYR A 187 -8.14 22.66 -7.87
CA TYR A 187 -7.47 21.37 -8.10
C TYR A 187 -6.83 20.71 -6.86
N ARG A 188 -6.88 21.37 -5.70
CA ARG A 188 -6.17 20.97 -4.48
C ARG A 188 -6.76 19.76 -3.76
N LEU A 189 -8.01 19.38 -4.05
CA LEU A 189 -8.75 18.33 -3.32
C LEU A 189 -9.34 17.23 -4.23
N ASP A 190 -8.87 17.09 -5.47
CA ASP A 190 -9.43 16.12 -6.42
C ASP A 190 -9.24 14.67 -5.96
N GLY A 191 -8.10 14.35 -5.35
CA GLY A 191 -7.84 13.03 -4.81
C GLY A 191 -8.71 12.69 -3.60
N GLU A 192 -8.97 13.67 -2.74
CA GLU A 192 -9.86 13.55 -1.60
C GLU A 192 -11.32 13.41 -2.03
N ARG A 193 -11.74 14.19 -3.04
CA ARG A 193 -13.08 14.07 -3.63
C ARG A 193 -13.30 12.69 -4.25
N GLU A 194 -12.36 12.20 -5.04
CA GLU A 194 -12.49 10.89 -5.66
C GLU A 194 -12.52 9.78 -4.60
N ALA A 195 -11.73 9.88 -3.53
CA ALA A 195 -11.75 8.92 -2.43
C ALA A 195 -13.10 8.91 -1.71
N VAL A 196 -13.70 10.08 -1.45
CA VAL A 196 -15.05 10.17 -0.85
C VAL A 196 -16.11 9.67 -1.83
N ALA A 197 -16.03 10.01 -3.11
CA ALA A 197 -16.95 9.52 -4.13
C ALA A 197 -16.91 7.99 -4.26
N ALA A 198 -15.73 7.40 -4.17
CA ALA A 198 -15.53 5.94 -4.21
C ALA A 198 -16.25 5.21 -3.06
N VAL A 199 -16.43 5.86 -1.90
CA VAL A 199 -17.24 5.29 -0.81
C VAL A 199 -18.69 5.15 -1.25
N TYR A 200 -19.31 6.21 -1.75
CA TYR A 200 -20.70 6.19 -2.22
C TYR A 200 -20.90 5.21 -3.38
N GLU A 201 -19.95 5.14 -4.29
CA GLU A 201 -19.99 4.17 -5.39
C GLU A 201 -19.87 2.72 -4.89
N SER A 202 -19.06 2.48 -3.85
CA SER A 202 -18.94 1.15 -3.22
C SER A 202 -20.21 0.76 -2.47
N VAL A 203 -20.91 1.72 -1.85
CA VAL A 203 -22.27 1.50 -1.31
C VAL A 203 -23.24 1.06 -2.42
N SER A 204 -23.24 1.77 -3.56
CA SER A 204 -24.07 1.39 -4.72
C SER A 204 -23.76 -0.01 -5.22
N ARG A 205 -22.46 -0.39 -5.27
CA ARG A 205 -22.03 -1.74 -5.67
C ARG A 205 -22.50 -2.81 -4.69
N LEU A 206 -22.40 -2.55 -3.38
CA LEU A 206 -22.87 -3.47 -2.35
C LEU A 206 -24.38 -3.69 -2.45
N LEU A 207 -25.18 -2.62 -2.55
CA LEU A 207 -26.63 -2.72 -2.73
C LEU A 207 -27.03 -3.51 -3.99
N ARG A 208 -26.27 -3.37 -5.07
CA ARG A 208 -26.49 -4.14 -6.31
C ARG A 208 -26.15 -5.62 -6.15
N ALA A 209 -25.15 -5.92 -5.33
CA ALA A 209 -24.67 -7.28 -5.10
C ALA A 209 -25.50 -8.04 -4.04
N THR A 210 -26.44 -7.35 -3.37
CA THR A 210 -27.29 -7.94 -2.32
C THR A 210 -28.07 -9.13 -2.84
N GLY A 211 -28.05 -10.26 -2.09
CA GLY A 211 -28.65 -11.52 -2.48
C GLY A 211 -27.84 -12.34 -3.49
N GLY A 212 -26.69 -11.86 -3.92
CA GLY A 212 -25.82 -12.55 -4.89
C GLY A 212 -24.46 -12.95 -4.32
N PRO A 213 -23.72 -13.81 -5.04
CA PRO A 213 -22.42 -14.36 -4.58
C PRO A 213 -21.32 -13.29 -4.43
N ARG A 214 -21.47 -12.11 -5.04
CA ARG A 214 -20.51 -10.99 -4.98
C ARG A 214 -20.71 -10.05 -3.79
N ALA A 215 -21.67 -10.32 -2.90
CA ALA A 215 -21.96 -9.45 -1.76
C ALA A 215 -20.76 -9.30 -0.82
N LEU A 216 -20.05 -10.41 -0.54
CA LEU A 216 -18.86 -10.43 0.32
C LEU A 216 -17.72 -9.58 -0.26
N ASP A 217 -17.41 -9.76 -1.55
CA ASP A 217 -16.36 -8.99 -2.23
C ASP A 217 -16.71 -7.50 -2.30
N SER A 218 -17.98 -7.18 -2.55
CA SER A 218 -18.46 -5.79 -2.60
C SER A 218 -18.36 -5.11 -1.25
N ARG A 219 -18.57 -5.85 -0.15
CA ARG A 219 -18.41 -5.35 1.21
C ARG A 219 -16.94 -5.12 1.57
N ALA A 220 -16.06 -6.06 1.23
CA ALA A 220 -14.62 -5.88 1.40
C ALA A 220 -14.12 -4.63 0.65
N ALA A 221 -14.60 -4.43 -0.60
CA ALA A 221 -14.30 -3.25 -1.40
C ALA A 221 -14.84 -1.95 -0.76
N LEU A 222 -16.00 -1.99 -0.11
CA LEU A 222 -16.55 -0.84 0.63
C LEU A 222 -15.68 -0.48 1.83
N SER A 223 -15.22 -1.46 2.61
CA SER A 223 -14.32 -1.24 3.74
C SER A 223 -12.99 -0.62 3.29
N ALA A 224 -12.41 -1.12 2.20
CA ALA A 224 -11.20 -0.57 1.61
C ALA A 224 -11.39 0.88 1.12
N ALA A 225 -12.55 1.20 0.52
CA ALA A 225 -12.86 2.56 0.09
C ALA A 225 -13.01 3.53 1.28
N LEU A 226 -13.60 3.08 2.40
CA LEU A 226 -13.70 3.88 3.63
C LEU A 226 -12.32 4.19 4.22
N ASP A 227 -11.43 3.21 4.30
CA ASP A 227 -10.07 3.40 4.80
C ASP A 227 -9.27 4.33 3.87
N GLN A 228 -9.39 4.17 2.55
CA GLN A 228 -8.75 5.05 1.57
C GLN A 228 -9.25 6.50 1.69
N ALA A 229 -10.55 6.71 1.87
CA ALA A 229 -11.11 8.04 2.04
C ALA A 229 -10.66 8.68 3.36
N GLN A 230 -10.61 7.91 4.44
CA GLN A 230 -10.08 8.38 5.73
C GLN A 230 -8.62 8.79 5.62
N ASP A 231 -7.78 7.96 4.98
CA ASP A 231 -6.36 8.26 4.78
C ASP A 231 -6.15 9.50 3.90
N ALA A 232 -6.98 9.67 2.85
CA ALA A 232 -6.94 10.85 1.99
C ALA A 232 -7.28 12.13 2.77
N LEU A 233 -8.31 12.07 3.63
CA LEU A 233 -8.76 13.20 4.45
C LEU A 233 -7.86 13.48 5.67
N ALA A 234 -7.14 12.47 6.19
CA ALA A 234 -6.22 12.59 7.32
C ALA A 234 -4.87 13.21 6.97
N GLY A 235 -4.64 13.58 5.71
CA GLY A 235 -3.37 14.09 5.20
C GLY A 235 -2.73 15.18 6.07
N PRO A 236 -1.39 15.34 6.05
CA PRO A 236 -0.65 16.22 6.96
C PRO A 236 -1.11 17.67 6.80
N ARG A 237 -1.53 18.26 7.90
CA ARG A 237 -1.94 19.67 7.98
C ARG A 237 -0.70 20.56 8.09
N LEU A 238 -0.09 20.88 6.95
CA LEU A 238 1.15 21.68 6.85
C LEU A 238 0.93 23.18 7.15
N ARG A 239 0.20 23.69 7.94
CA ARG A 239 -0.14 25.09 8.26
C ARG A 239 -1.61 25.42 8.06
N SER A 240 -2.49 25.09 8.91
CA SER A 240 -3.50 26.03 9.37
C SER A 240 -4.38 25.38 10.43
N ARG A 241 -4.62 26.11 11.49
CA ARG A 241 -5.55 25.76 12.57
C ARG A 241 -7.02 25.77 12.12
N SER A 242 -7.28 26.17 10.87
CA SER A 242 -8.61 26.13 10.25
C SER A 242 -8.52 25.49 8.88
N GLY A 243 -9.09 24.29 8.70
CA GLY A 243 -9.27 23.67 7.38
C GLY A 243 -10.06 24.61 6.45
N SER A 244 -9.80 24.56 5.13
CA SER A 244 -10.57 25.34 4.16
C SER A 244 -12.05 24.95 4.20
N ALA A 245 -12.96 25.82 3.77
CA ALA A 245 -14.40 25.51 3.67
C ALA A 245 -14.65 24.25 2.85
N ALA A 246 -13.92 24.07 1.75
CA ALA A 246 -13.97 22.91 0.88
C ALA A 246 -13.51 21.61 1.61
N GLU A 247 -12.48 21.70 2.48
CA GLU A 247 -12.02 20.55 3.27
C GLU A 247 -13.05 20.15 4.32
N ARG A 248 -13.63 21.13 5.04
CA ARG A 248 -14.73 20.88 5.98
C ARG A 248 -15.94 20.24 5.29
N ARG A 249 -16.28 20.73 4.08
CA ARG A 249 -17.37 20.14 3.28
C ARG A 249 -17.10 18.69 2.93
N LEU A 250 -15.88 18.34 2.47
CA LEU A 250 -15.53 16.95 2.18
C LEU A 250 -15.59 16.05 3.42
N HIS A 251 -15.17 16.53 4.57
CA HIS A 251 -15.35 15.80 5.83
C HIS A 251 -16.81 15.58 6.17
N ALA A 252 -17.67 16.59 5.95
CA ALA A 252 -19.12 16.47 6.17
C ALA A 252 -19.76 15.46 5.20
N LEU A 253 -19.37 15.49 3.92
CA LEU A 253 -19.81 14.53 2.91
C LEU A 253 -19.33 13.10 3.25
N TYR A 254 -18.10 12.94 3.71
CA TYR A 254 -17.60 11.65 4.18
C TYR A 254 -18.38 11.14 5.40
N ALA A 255 -18.67 12.00 6.36
CA ALA A 255 -19.46 11.64 7.54
C ALA A 255 -20.90 11.25 7.16
N ALA A 256 -21.49 11.92 6.19
CA ALA A 256 -22.83 11.60 5.68
C ALA A 256 -22.94 10.23 5.00
N ALA A 257 -21.81 9.65 4.56
CA ALA A 257 -21.80 8.31 4.01
C ALA A 257 -22.00 7.20 5.05
N PHE A 258 -21.68 7.42 6.34
CA PHE A 258 -21.72 6.35 7.36
C PHE A 258 -23.10 5.72 7.56
N PRO A 259 -24.20 6.48 7.68
CA PRO A 259 -25.53 5.87 7.79
C PRO A 259 -25.89 5.04 6.55
N LEU A 260 -25.48 5.49 5.36
CA LEU A 260 -25.69 4.72 4.13
C LEU A 260 -24.92 3.40 4.13
N VAL A 261 -23.69 3.41 4.64
CA VAL A 261 -22.88 2.20 4.78
C VAL A 261 -23.52 1.23 5.78
N GLU A 262 -24.06 1.72 6.90
CA GLU A 262 -24.78 0.89 7.87
C GLU A 262 -26.02 0.25 7.26
N ALA A 263 -26.88 1.05 6.62
CA ALA A 263 -28.07 0.56 5.96
C ALA A 263 -27.77 -0.45 4.84
N ALA A 264 -26.76 -0.16 4.00
CA ALA A 264 -26.35 -1.07 2.95
C ALA A 264 -25.81 -2.40 3.48
N THR A 265 -25.05 -2.38 4.59
CA THR A 265 -24.54 -3.59 5.23
C THR A 265 -25.68 -4.43 5.82
N ALA A 266 -26.66 -3.78 6.49
CA ALA A 266 -27.83 -4.46 7.03
C ALA A 266 -28.71 -5.08 5.95
N LEU A 267 -28.92 -4.38 4.83
CA LEU A 267 -29.66 -4.91 3.67
C LEU A 267 -28.91 -6.06 2.98
N ALA A 268 -27.57 -5.96 2.85
CA ALA A 268 -26.75 -7.06 2.33
C ALA A 268 -26.80 -8.29 3.24
N TRP A 269 -26.84 -8.10 4.56
CA TRP A 269 -27.01 -9.17 5.52
C TRP A 269 -28.39 -9.83 5.42
N ALA A 270 -29.47 -9.05 5.16
CA ALA A 270 -30.81 -9.60 4.93
C ALA A 270 -30.89 -10.46 3.66
N GLY A 271 -30.00 -10.23 2.69
CA GLY A 271 -29.86 -11.06 1.50
C GLY A 271 -30.98 -10.92 0.46
N VAL A 272 -31.87 -9.95 0.58
CA VAL A 272 -33.00 -9.74 -0.35
C VAL A 272 -32.57 -8.82 -1.48
N PRO A 273 -32.68 -9.25 -2.76
CA PRO A 273 -32.32 -8.42 -3.90
C PRO A 273 -33.11 -7.10 -3.94
N LEU A 274 -32.41 -6.01 -4.25
CA LEU A 274 -32.98 -4.66 -4.25
C LEU A 274 -33.32 -4.17 -5.66
N PRO A 275 -34.38 -3.37 -5.84
CA PRO A 275 -34.70 -2.73 -7.11
C PRO A 275 -33.58 -1.80 -7.58
N ALA A 276 -33.27 -1.81 -8.89
CA ALA A 276 -32.19 -1.02 -9.49
C ALA A 276 -32.30 0.49 -9.19
N ARG A 277 -33.52 1.01 -9.03
CA ARG A 277 -33.76 2.42 -8.67
C ARG A 277 -33.12 2.82 -7.34
N LEU A 278 -33.11 1.93 -6.33
CA LEU A 278 -32.52 2.21 -5.02
C LEU A 278 -30.99 2.24 -5.09
N VAL A 279 -30.41 1.40 -5.92
CA VAL A 279 -28.96 1.34 -6.19
C VAL A 279 -28.44 2.63 -6.84
N ALA A 280 -29.30 3.33 -7.60
CA ALA A 280 -28.92 4.58 -8.27
C ALA A 280 -28.71 5.76 -7.31
N GLY A 281 -29.33 5.76 -6.12
CA GLY A 281 -29.22 6.86 -5.14
C GLY A 281 -27.77 7.14 -4.73
N PRO A 282 -27.06 6.19 -4.12
CA PRO A 282 -25.65 6.38 -3.74
C PRO A 282 -24.74 6.70 -4.93
N ARG A 283 -25.04 6.20 -6.13
CA ARG A 283 -24.27 6.53 -7.34
C ARG A 283 -24.42 8.01 -7.71
N ARG A 284 -25.63 8.58 -7.64
CA ARG A 284 -25.85 10.02 -7.86
C ARG A 284 -25.10 10.87 -6.85
N LEU A 285 -25.07 10.42 -5.56
CA LEU A 285 -24.27 11.08 -4.53
C LEU A 285 -22.77 11.03 -4.86
N ALA A 286 -22.25 9.90 -5.37
CA ALA A 286 -20.86 9.78 -5.83
C ALA A 286 -20.54 10.79 -6.94
N ASP A 287 -21.42 10.89 -7.94
CA ASP A 287 -21.26 11.84 -9.05
C ASP A 287 -21.34 13.29 -8.56
N ALA A 288 -22.24 13.61 -7.63
CA ALA A 288 -22.33 14.93 -7.00
C ALA A 288 -21.06 15.30 -6.22
N VAL A 289 -20.44 14.34 -5.50
CA VAL A 289 -19.13 14.58 -4.85
C VAL A 289 -18.05 14.89 -5.89
N ARG A 290 -17.99 14.16 -7.00
CA ARG A 290 -16.99 14.38 -8.07
C ARG A 290 -17.15 15.72 -8.75
N THR A 291 -18.38 16.10 -9.05
CA THR A 291 -18.69 17.34 -9.78
C THR A 291 -18.77 18.57 -8.88
N GLY A 292 -18.95 18.40 -7.57
CA GLY A 292 -19.25 19.48 -6.64
C GLY A 292 -20.66 20.06 -6.80
N GLY A 293 -21.53 19.39 -7.55
CA GLY A 293 -22.91 19.81 -7.84
C GLY A 293 -23.94 19.30 -6.82
N SER A 294 -25.21 19.57 -7.09
CA SER A 294 -26.34 19.01 -6.34
C SER A 294 -26.49 17.51 -6.62
N CYS A 295 -27.03 16.76 -5.66
CA CYS A 295 -27.28 15.32 -5.83
C CYS A 295 -28.51 15.01 -6.72
N GLY A 296 -29.33 16.01 -7.03
CA GLY A 296 -30.61 15.83 -7.71
C GLY A 296 -31.61 14.98 -6.92
N PRO A 297 -32.72 14.58 -7.52
CA PRO A 297 -33.75 13.79 -6.83
C PRO A 297 -33.22 12.40 -6.48
N LEU A 298 -33.23 12.04 -5.21
CA LEU A 298 -32.86 10.71 -4.72
C LEU A 298 -34.06 9.76 -4.69
N PRO A 299 -33.86 8.44 -4.86
CA PRO A 299 -34.95 7.48 -4.74
C PRO A 299 -35.46 7.42 -3.30
N ALA A 300 -36.77 7.30 -3.12
CA ALA A 300 -37.41 7.04 -1.84
C ALA A 300 -37.67 5.53 -1.70
N PRO A 301 -36.94 4.80 -0.85
CA PRO A 301 -37.22 3.42 -0.54
C PRO A 301 -38.58 3.25 0.17
N ALA A 302 -39.22 2.12 -0.05
CA ALA A 302 -40.40 1.76 0.75
C ALA A 302 -39.97 1.53 2.21
N ARG A 303 -40.72 2.06 3.17
CA ARG A 303 -40.39 1.98 4.61
C ARG A 303 -40.94 0.69 5.25
N THR A 304 -40.93 -0.41 4.53
CA THR A 304 -41.54 -1.70 4.95
C THR A 304 -40.77 -2.40 6.06
N ASP A 305 -39.44 -2.38 5.99
CA ASP A 305 -38.55 -3.01 6.97
C ASP A 305 -37.52 -2.02 7.55
N ALA A 306 -36.80 -2.45 8.58
CA ALA A 306 -35.84 -1.59 9.26
C ALA A 306 -34.67 -1.17 8.34
N GLY A 307 -34.20 -2.07 7.48
CA GLY A 307 -33.11 -1.79 6.56
C GLY A 307 -33.49 -0.75 5.50
N LEU A 308 -34.67 -0.88 4.89
CA LEU A 308 -35.16 0.10 3.92
C LEU A 308 -35.47 1.46 4.56
N ARG A 309 -36.00 1.47 5.79
CA ARG A 309 -36.17 2.72 6.56
C ARG A 309 -34.83 3.39 6.84
N ALA A 310 -33.85 2.61 7.28
CA ALA A 310 -32.51 3.12 7.51
C ALA A 310 -31.88 3.70 6.24
N LEU A 311 -32.10 3.04 5.09
CA LEU A 311 -31.63 3.54 3.80
C LEU A 311 -32.32 4.85 3.40
N ASP A 312 -33.64 4.96 3.59
CA ASP A 312 -34.42 6.17 3.32
C ASP A 312 -33.93 7.35 4.17
N ASP A 313 -33.86 7.14 5.49
CA ASP A 313 -33.37 8.15 6.42
C ASP A 313 -31.90 8.54 6.17
N ALA A 314 -31.07 7.62 5.71
CA ALA A 314 -29.69 7.89 5.37
C ALA A 314 -29.57 8.69 4.07
N LEU A 315 -30.42 8.40 3.05
CA LEU A 315 -30.46 9.18 1.81
C LEU A 315 -30.95 10.61 2.07
N LEU A 316 -31.99 10.78 2.89
CA LEU A 316 -32.51 12.10 3.29
C LEU A 316 -31.45 12.93 4.04
N ARG A 317 -30.75 12.31 5.01
CA ARG A 317 -29.66 12.97 5.74
C ARG A 317 -28.49 13.33 4.82
N ALA A 318 -28.15 12.47 3.89
CA ALA A 318 -27.12 12.76 2.89
C ALA A 318 -27.54 13.94 2.01
N ALA A 319 -28.77 13.93 1.44
CA ALA A 319 -29.29 15.03 0.65
C ALA A 319 -29.20 16.36 1.39
N ALA A 320 -29.63 16.41 2.65
CA ALA A 320 -29.55 17.61 3.48
C ALA A 320 -28.11 18.14 3.68
N VAL A 321 -27.11 17.26 3.67
CA VAL A 321 -25.70 17.67 3.73
C VAL A 321 -25.23 18.19 2.37
N PHE A 322 -25.67 17.58 1.27
CA PHE A 322 -25.30 18.01 -0.08
C PHE A 322 -25.90 19.37 -0.44
N ASP A 323 -27.10 19.68 0.04
CA ASP A 323 -27.80 20.94 -0.23
C ASP A 323 -27.33 22.12 0.63
N ARG A 324 -26.50 21.88 1.67
CA ARG A 324 -25.92 22.94 2.49
C ARG A 324 -24.88 23.75 1.73
N PRO A 325 -24.92 25.09 1.75
CA PRO A 325 -23.92 25.93 1.12
C PRO A 325 -22.55 25.77 1.77
N GLU A 326 -21.48 26.00 0.99
CA GLU A 326 -20.10 25.96 1.47
C GLU A 326 -19.90 27.02 2.58
N GLY A 327 -19.59 26.58 3.77
CA GLY A 327 -19.29 27.48 4.92
C GLY A 327 -20.07 27.18 6.20
N SER A 328 -21.18 26.46 6.16
CA SER A 328 -22.08 26.23 7.31
C SER A 328 -21.85 24.91 8.08
N SER A 329 -20.73 24.24 7.89
CA SER A 329 -20.45 22.98 8.58
C SER A 329 -19.95 23.21 10.02
N PRO A 330 -20.61 22.60 11.06
CA PRO A 330 -20.11 22.66 12.43
C PRO A 330 -18.74 21.98 12.53
N GLY A 331 -17.87 22.57 13.35
CA GLY A 331 -16.50 22.07 13.57
C GLY A 331 -16.52 20.62 14.07
N THR A 332 -15.95 19.70 13.31
CA THR A 332 -15.77 18.32 13.73
C THR A 332 -14.78 18.22 14.89
N ALA A 333 -15.13 17.42 15.89
CA ALA A 333 -14.30 17.13 17.06
C ALA A 333 -12.90 16.67 16.67
N LYS A 334 -11.90 17.22 17.34
CA LYS A 334 -10.48 16.87 17.16
C LYS A 334 -10.27 15.41 17.50
N GLY A 335 -9.94 14.60 16.50
CA GLY A 335 -9.36 13.28 16.74
C GLY A 335 -8.06 13.45 17.53
N ARG A 336 -7.96 12.71 18.63
CA ARG A 336 -6.80 12.71 19.53
C ARG A 336 -5.59 12.19 18.78
N PRO A 337 -4.41 12.86 18.80
CA PRO A 337 -3.22 12.34 18.17
C PRO A 337 -2.82 11.04 18.88
N GLU A 338 -2.77 9.96 18.12
CA GLU A 338 -2.21 8.68 18.56
C GLU A 338 -0.73 8.86 18.93
N GLY A 339 -0.28 8.11 19.95
CA GLY A 339 0.99 8.22 20.63
C GLY A 339 2.23 8.47 19.76
N SER A 340 3.23 9.10 20.33
CA SER A 340 4.45 9.57 19.66
C SER A 340 5.14 8.49 18.81
N ALA A 341 5.47 8.81 17.54
CA ALA A 341 6.12 7.92 16.58
C ALA A 341 7.38 7.17 17.14
N PRO A 342 8.24 7.78 17.97
CA PRO A 342 9.39 7.09 18.56
C PRO A 342 9.02 5.88 19.43
N LYS A 343 7.97 5.99 20.24
CA LYS A 343 7.52 4.87 21.10
C LYS A 343 6.98 3.68 20.30
N ARG A 344 6.40 3.93 19.12
CA ARG A 344 5.94 2.89 18.19
C ARG A 344 7.10 2.20 17.46
N ALA A 345 8.14 2.94 17.06
CA ALA A 345 9.30 2.40 16.35
C ALA A 345 10.03 1.33 17.20
N TRP A 346 10.17 1.57 18.50
CA TRP A 346 10.85 0.65 19.43
C TRP A 346 9.89 -0.34 20.12
N SER A 347 8.69 -0.54 19.58
CA SER A 347 7.81 -1.65 19.95
C SER A 347 8.48 -3.02 19.66
N ALA A 348 7.94 -4.09 20.24
CA ALA A 348 8.47 -5.44 20.00
C ALA A 348 8.53 -5.78 18.50
N ALA A 349 7.46 -5.45 17.75
CA ALA A 349 7.40 -5.66 16.30
C ALA A 349 8.42 -4.80 15.53
N GLY A 350 8.61 -3.53 15.95
CA GLY A 350 9.59 -2.63 15.32
C GLY A 350 11.02 -3.10 15.54
N ARG A 351 11.36 -3.55 16.76
CA ARG A 351 12.69 -4.11 17.05
C ARG A 351 12.97 -5.40 16.28
N GLU A 352 11.99 -6.31 16.22
CA GLU A 352 12.13 -7.56 15.47
C GLU A 352 12.36 -7.29 13.98
N TYR A 353 11.57 -6.41 13.40
CA TYR A 353 11.75 -6.02 12.00
C TYR A 353 13.08 -5.30 11.77
N GLY A 354 13.45 -4.36 12.65
CA GLY A 354 14.75 -3.68 12.60
C GLY A 354 15.93 -4.64 12.67
N LEU A 355 15.87 -5.64 13.56
CA LEU A 355 16.93 -6.66 13.67
C LEU A 355 17.03 -7.49 12.38
N ARG A 356 15.91 -7.86 11.78
CA ARG A 356 15.89 -8.58 10.49
C ARG A 356 16.55 -7.78 9.39
N VAL A 357 16.22 -6.48 9.26
CA VAL A 357 16.86 -5.58 8.30
C VAL A 357 18.36 -5.44 8.59
N ALA A 358 18.73 -5.28 9.86
CA ALA A 358 20.14 -5.19 10.28
C ALA A 358 20.95 -6.42 9.87
N VAL A 359 20.47 -7.61 10.19
CA VAL A 359 21.15 -8.87 9.83
C VAL A 359 21.25 -9.02 8.31
N CYS A 360 20.17 -8.75 7.57
CA CYS A 360 20.20 -8.80 6.11
C CYS A 360 21.20 -7.80 5.51
N CYS A 361 21.23 -6.55 6.00
CA CYS A 361 22.17 -5.53 5.52
C CYS A 361 23.63 -5.89 5.86
N ALA A 362 23.90 -6.32 7.09
CA ALA A 362 25.23 -6.71 7.50
C ALA A 362 25.73 -7.92 6.70
N THR A 363 24.94 -9.00 6.61
CA THR A 363 25.31 -10.22 5.89
C THR A 363 25.53 -9.94 4.41
N SER A 364 24.61 -9.20 3.76
CA SER A 364 24.76 -8.85 2.35
C SER A 364 26.00 -7.98 2.08
N THR A 365 26.33 -7.07 3.01
CA THR A 365 27.55 -6.25 2.90
C THR A 365 28.81 -7.09 3.09
N VAL A 366 28.83 -8.04 4.06
CA VAL A 366 29.95 -8.99 4.23
C VAL A 366 30.17 -9.80 2.95
N VAL A 367 29.10 -10.42 2.42
CA VAL A 367 29.19 -11.23 1.19
C VAL A 367 29.68 -10.39 0.02
N ALA A 368 29.17 -9.18 -0.15
CA ALA A 368 29.58 -8.28 -1.23
C ALA A 368 31.06 -7.86 -1.13
N GLN A 369 31.54 -7.56 0.08
CA GLN A 369 32.94 -7.21 0.33
C GLN A 369 33.87 -8.42 0.14
N TRP A 370 33.45 -9.62 0.56
CA TRP A 370 34.21 -10.85 0.42
C TRP A 370 34.38 -11.27 -1.04
N LEU A 371 33.33 -11.10 -1.86
CA LEU A 371 33.37 -11.43 -3.29
C LEU A 371 34.24 -10.47 -4.12
N HIS A 372 34.69 -9.35 -3.56
CA HIS A 372 35.54 -8.35 -4.23
C HIS A 372 34.97 -7.80 -5.55
N HIS A 373 33.64 -7.81 -5.74
CA HIS A 373 32.99 -7.26 -6.91
C HIS A 373 33.14 -5.73 -6.99
N GLU A 374 33.32 -5.20 -8.20
CA GLU A 374 33.43 -3.74 -8.44
C GLU A 374 32.18 -3.00 -7.98
N HIS A 375 31.00 -3.56 -8.27
CA HIS A 375 29.70 -2.96 -7.93
C HIS A 375 29.11 -3.53 -6.63
N TRP A 376 29.91 -3.81 -5.62
CA TRP A 376 29.53 -4.44 -4.36
C TRP A 376 28.25 -3.87 -3.72
N TYR A 377 27.98 -2.56 -3.93
CA TYR A 377 26.82 -1.84 -3.37
C TYR A 377 25.47 -2.35 -3.91
N TRP A 378 25.43 -3.05 -5.02
CA TRP A 378 24.16 -3.56 -5.56
C TRP A 378 23.57 -4.68 -4.70
N LEU A 379 24.38 -5.52 -4.09
CA LEU A 379 23.93 -6.64 -3.28
C LEU A 379 23.15 -6.15 -2.03
N PRO A 380 23.72 -5.30 -1.15
CA PRO A 380 22.99 -4.78 -0.01
C PRO A 380 21.81 -3.85 -0.43
N ALA A 381 21.93 -3.05 -1.48
CA ALA A 381 20.82 -2.25 -1.98
C ALA A 381 19.63 -3.12 -2.43
N THR A 382 19.89 -4.22 -3.13
CA THR A 382 18.85 -5.17 -3.56
C THR A 382 18.22 -5.86 -2.35
N THR A 383 19.02 -6.24 -1.36
CA THR A 383 18.58 -6.84 -0.10
C THR A 383 17.60 -5.94 0.64
N VAL A 384 17.90 -4.63 0.75
CA VAL A 384 17.01 -3.65 1.40
C VAL A 384 15.64 -3.58 0.72
N PHE A 385 15.59 -3.59 -0.61
CA PHE A 385 14.32 -3.63 -1.33
C PHE A 385 13.54 -4.92 -1.10
N LEU A 386 14.20 -6.06 -0.98
CA LEU A 386 13.55 -7.35 -0.76
C LEU A 386 12.99 -7.52 0.65
N VAL A 387 13.65 -6.96 1.66
CA VAL A 387 13.23 -7.10 3.08
C VAL A 387 12.05 -6.18 3.43
N LYS A 388 11.72 -5.19 2.60
CA LYS A 388 10.64 -4.23 2.86
C LYS A 388 9.31 -4.94 3.19
N PRO A 389 8.62 -4.62 4.34
CA PRO A 389 7.45 -5.39 4.81
C PRO A 389 6.21 -5.22 3.93
N ASP A 390 6.09 -4.06 3.26
CA ASP A 390 4.86 -3.65 2.54
C ASP A 390 4.67 -4.33 1.18
N LEU A 391 5.60 -5.19 0.73
CA LEU A 391 5.63 -5.73 -0.64
C LEU A 391 5.03 -7.14 -0.81
N GLY A 392 4.39 -7.70 0.21
CA GLY A 392 3.77 -9.04 0.14
C GLY A 392 4.69 -10.20 0.55
N PRO A 393 4.36 -11.46 0.18
CA PRO A 393 5.10 -12.66 0.59
C PRO A 393 6.56 -12.64 0.15
N LEU A 394 7.46 -13.13 1.01
CA LEU A 394 8.90 -13.06 0.76
C LEU A 394 9.32 -13.88 -0.47
N VAL A 395 8.83 -15.11 -0.57
CA VAL A 395 9.16 -16.03 -1.67
C VAL A 395 8.72 -15.46 -3.01
N SER A 396 7.51 -14.93 -3.08
CA SER A 396 6.97 -14.29 -4.29
C SER A 396 7.85 -13.10 -4.73
N ARG A 397 8.28 -12.26 -3.78
CA ARG A 397 9.17 -11.12 -4.07
C ARG A 397 10.54 -11.56 -4.59
N VAL A 398 11.12 -12.57 -3.94
CA VAL A 398 12.44 -13.09 -4.33
C VAL A 398 12.40 -13.69 -5.73
N LEU A 399 11.39 -14.50 -6.05
CA LEU A 399 11.23 -15.08 -7.39
C LEU A 399 10.99 -14.00 -8.45
N CYS A 400 10.07 -13.07 -8.19
CA CYS A 400 9.84 -11.95 -9.10
C CYS A 400 11.10 -11.08 -9.30
N ARG A 401 11.91 -10.89 -8.24
CA ARG A 401 13.17 -10.15 -8.30
C ARG A 401 14.18 -10.87 -9.17
N ALA A 402 14.38 -12.16 -8.95
CA ALA A 402 15.31 -12.98 -9.75
C ALA A 402 14.94 -12.98 -11.23
N VAL A 403 13.68 -13.37 -11.55
CA VAL A 403 13.17 -13.40 -12.92
C VAL A 403 13.23 -12.03 -13.59
N GLY A 404 12.79 -10.98 -12.88
CA GLY A 404 12.78 -9.62 -13.41
C GLY A 404 14.18 -9.08 -13.65
N THR A 405 15.16 -9.38 -12.78
CA THR A 405 16.56 -8.96 -13.01
C THR A 405 17.16 -9.65 -14.21
N VAL A 406 16.98 -10.97 -14.35
CA VAL A 406 17.47 -11.74 -15.50
C VAL A 406 16.82 -11.22 -16.79
N ALA A 407 15.51 -11.05 -16.81
CA ALA A 407 14.79 -10.51 -17.97
C ALA A 407 15.26 -9.08 -18.34
N GLY A 408 15.41 -8.19 -17.34
CA GLY A 408 15.89 -6.82 -17.57
C GLY A 408 17.34 -6.78 -18.08
N ALA A 409 18.22 -7.59 -17.52
CA ALA A 409 19.61 -7.71 -17.99
C ALA A 409 19.68 -8.28 -19.41
N ALA A 410 18.85 -9.29 -19.73
CA ALA A 410 18.76 -9.84 -21.09
C ALA A 410 18.25 -8.81 -22.10
N VAL A 411 17.19 -8.05 -21.76
CA VAL A 411 16.67 -6.97 -22.62
C VAL A 411 17.74 -5.91 -22.84
N PHE A 412 18.45 -5.47 -21.78
CA PHE A 412 19.53 -4.49 -21.91
C PHE A 412 20.68 -5.01 -22.77
N GLY A 413 21.16 -6.25 -22.53
CA GLY A 413 22.24 -6.86 -23.30
C GLY A 413 21.87 -7.08 -24.76
N LEU A 414 20.65 -7.54 -25.06
CA LEU A 414 20.13 -7.72 -26.39
C LEU A 414 19.99 -6.37 -27.13
N SER A 415 19.48 -5.35 -26.46
CA SER A 415 19.39 -4.00 -27.04
C SER A 415 20.78 -3.42 -27.34
N ALA A 416 21.77 -3.62 -26.46
CA ALA A 416 23.15 -3.22 -26.68
C ALA A 416 23.77 -3.93 -27.88
N LEU A 417 23.50 -5.24 -28.06
CA LEU A 417 23.97 -6.03 -29.17
C LEU A 417 23.35 -5.61 -30.52
N LEU A 418 22.00 -5.51 -30.55
CA LEU A 418 21.27 -5.21 -31.79
C LEU A 418 21.39 -3.74 -32.23
N LEU A 419 21.61 -2.83 -31.31
CA LEU A 419 21.66 -1.39 -31.56
C LEU A 419 23.05 -0.81 -31.29
N SER A 420 24.12 -1.63 -31.36
CA SER A 420 25.50 -1.22 -31.05
C SER A 420 25.97 -0.01 -31.85
N GLY A 421 25.51 0.15 -33.10
CA GLY A 421 25.80 1.33 -33.93
C GLY A 421 24.99 2.58 -33.56
N VAL A 422 23.83 2.44 -32.95
CA VAL A 422 22.91 3.53 -32.57
C VAL A 422 23.09 3.93 -31.12
N LEU A 423 23.44 2.98 -30.23
CA LEU A 423 23.65 3.18 -28.80
C LEU A 423 25.04 3.72 -28.44
N SER A 424 25.87 4.03 -29.41
CA SER A 424 27.19 4.63 -29.21
C SER A 424 27.09 6.12 -28.85
N GLY A 425 26.62 6.42 -27.62
CA GLY A 425 26.52 7.79 -27.13
C GLY A 425 25.57 7.92 -25.93
N PRO A 426 25.55 9.09 -25.26
CA PRO A 426 24.73 9.28 -24.06
C PRO A 426 23.24 9.45 -24.39
N TYR A 427 22.86 9.96 -25.57
CA TYR A 427 21.46 10.26 -25.90
C TYR A 427 20.53 9.03 -25.95
N PRO A 428 20.92 7.91 -26.60
CA PRO A 428 20.09 6.70 -26.55
C PRO A 428 19.87 6.16 -25.14
N LEU A 429 20.89 6.28 -24.28
CA LEU A 429 20.76 5.87 -22.86
C LEU A 429 19.78 6.76 -22.10
N VAL A 430 19.79 8.08 -22.36
CA VAL A 430 18.77 9.00 -21.83
C VAL A 430 17.37 8.61 -22.33
N GLY A 431 17.24 8.25 -23.60
CA GLY A 431 16.01 7.73 -24.20
C GLY A 431 15.52 6.45 -23.49
N ALA A 432 16.44 5.53 -23.20
CA ALA A 432 16.14 4.30 -22.45
C ALA A 432 15.67 4.62 -21.01
N VAL A 433 16.32 5.56 -20.32
CA VAL A 433 15.90 6.04 -19.00
C VAL A 433 14.52 6.69 -19.05
N ALA A 434 14.24 7.51 -20.06
CA ALA A 434 12.92 8.13 -20.26
C ALA A 434 11.82 7.09 -20.51
N LEU A 435 12.10 6.08 -21.35
CA LEU A 435 11.19 4.96 -21.62
C LEU A 435 10.92 4.14 -20.35
N CYS A 436 11.97 3.80 -19.61
CA CYS A 436 11.84 3.10 -18.32
C CYS A 436 11.00 3.93 -17.32
N GLY A 437 11.24 5.24 -17.24
CA GLY A 437 10.45 6.16 -16.43
C GLY A 437 8.98 6.17 -16.83
N ALA A 438 8.69 6.17 -18.13
CA ALA A 438 7.32 6.08 -18.66
C ALA A 438 6.65 4.74 -18.35
N LEU A 439 7.39 3.64 -18.41
CA LEU A 439 6.87 2.29 -18.15
C LEU A 439 6.68 1.99 -16.67
N LEU A 440 7.43 2.64 -15.76
CA LEU A 440 7.43 2.36 -14.33
C LEU A 440 6.04 2.38 -13.69
N PRO A 441 5.14 3.36 -13.95
CA PRO A 441 3.79 3.38 -13.37
C PRO A 441 2.90 2.20 -13.79
N VAL A 442 3.16 1.63 -14.97
CA VAL A 442 2.47 0.42 -15.46
C VAL A 442 3.14 -0.83 -14.91
N ALA A 443 4.45 -0.84 -14.86
CA ALA A 443 5.27 -1.94 -14.36
C ALA A 443 5.01 -2.26 -12.88
N THR A 444 4.65 -1.27 -12.05
CA THR A 444 4.29 -1.47 -10.63
C THR A 444 3.12 -2.44 -10.42
N ARG A 445 2.37 -2.78 -11.46
CA ARG A 445 1.29 -3.78 -11.40
C ARG A 445 1.78 -5.21 -11.22
N HIS A 446 3.02 -5.49 -11.58
CA HIS A 446 3.65 -6.79 -11.43
C HIS A 446 5.11 -6.63 -11.01
N PHE A 447 5.48 -7.18 -9.87
CA PHE A 447 6.79 -6.91 -9.27
C PHE A 447 7.98 -7.36 -10.14
N ALA A 448 7.84 -8.45 -10.91
CA ALA A 448 8.90 -8.87 -11.85
C ALA A 448 9.07 -7.88 -13.00
N VAL A 449 7.98 -7.35 -13.57
CA VAL A 449 8.03 -6.35 -14.64
C VAL A 449 8.65 -5.05 -14.12
N GLN A 450 8.25 -4.61 -12.92
CA GLN A 450 8.87 -3.46 -12.27
C GLN A 450 10.37 -3.65 -12.07
N THR A 451 10.78 -4.84 -11.64
CA THR A 451 12.19 -5.18 -11.47
C THR A 451 12.94 -5.15 -12.79
N ALA A 452 12.38 -5.70 -13.88
CA ALA A 452 13.01 -5.68 -15.20
C ALA A 452 13.22 -4.24 -15.70
N VAL A 453 12.19 -3.40 -15.62
CA VAL A 453 12.27 -1.97 -16.00
C VAL A 453 13.33 -1.23 -15.18
N VAL A 454 13.34 -1.42 -13.85
CA VAL A 454 14.33 -0.81 -12.95
C VAL A 454 15.75 -1.33 -13.27
N THR A 455 15.91 -2.59 -13.64
CA THR A 455 17.23 -3.16 -14.01
C THR A 455 17.77 -2.51 -15.28
N VAL A 456 16.95 -2.38 -16.33
CA VAL A 456 17.35 -1.66 -17.56
C VAL A 456 17.73 -0.21 -17.24
N LEU A 457 16.91 0.49 -16.44
CA LEU A 457 17.16 1.88 -16.03
C LEU A 457 18.50 2.00 -15.29
N VAL A 458 18.74 1.15 -14.29
CA VAL A 458 19.98 1.19 -13.48
C VAL A 458 21.22 0.88 -14.34
N LEU A 459 21.15 -0.13 -15.22
CA LEU A 459 22.26 -0.44 -16.14
C LEU A 459 22.56 0.71 -17.09
N SER A 460 21.52 1.41 -17.58
CA SER A 460 21.69 2.62 -18.39
C SER A 460 22.37 3.75 -17.62
N LEU A 461 22.03 3.94 -16.33
CA LEU A 461 22.65 4.96 -15.48
C LEU A 461 24.11 4.63 -15.13
N VAL A 462 24.43 3.35 -14.91
CA VAL A 462 25.82 2.89 -14.66
C VAL A 462 26.69 3.18 -15.86
N LEU A 463 26.21 2.87 -17.06
CA LEU A 463 26.95 3.15 -18.30
C LEU A 463 27.11 4.66 -18.54
N LEU A 464 26.10 5.48 -18.22
CA LEU A 464 26.19 6.95 -18.24
C LEU A 464 27.15 7.50 -17.17
N GLY A 465 27.34 6.78 -16.07
CA GLY A 465 28.33 7.08 -15.03
C GLY A 465 29.78 6.80 -15.44
N GLY A 466 30.00 6.26 -16.64
CA GLY A 466 31.34 5.92 -17.14
C GLY A 466 31.83 4.52 -16.72
N GLU A 467 30.99 3.73 -16.08
CA GLU A 467 31.31 2.36 -15.67
C GLU A 467 31.07 1.37 -16.81
N PRO A 468 31.90 0.28 -16.93
CA PRO A 468 31.69 -0.73 -17.94
C PRO A 468 30.35 -1.47 -17.81
N PRO A 469 29.83 -2.08 -18.90
CA PRO A 469 28.59 -2.84 -18.88
C PRO A 469 28.65 -4.01 -17.88
N ALA A 470 27.88 -3.93 -16.82
CA ALA A 470 27.92 -4.88 -15.70
C ALA A 470 26.64 -5.74 -15.60
N ALA A 471 26.01 -6.06 -16.74
CA ALA A 471 24.74 -6.81 -16.77
C ALA A 471 24.83 -8.17 -16.07
N TRP A 472 25.91 -8.92 -16.27
CA TRP A 472 26.14 -10.21 -15.62
C TRP A 472 26.38 -10.05 -14.11
N GLY A 473 27.23 -9.11 -13.70
CA GLY A 473 27.45 -8.81 -12.27
C GLY A 473 26.13 -8.47 -11.56
N ARG A 474 25.26 -7.69 -12.22
CA ARG A 474 23.93 -7.35 -11.71
C ARG A 474 23.03 -8.57 -11.48
N VAL A 475 23.07 -9.57 -12.37
CA VAL A 475 22.32 -10.83 -12.21
C VAL A 475 22.86 -11.60 -11.01
N VAL A 476 24.17 -11.83 -10.96
CA VAL A 476 24.83 -12.60 -9.89
C VAL A 476 24.55 -11.97 -8.52
N GLU A 477 24.79 -10.67 -8.37
CA GLU A 477 24.54 -9.98 -7.10
C GLU A 477 23.08 -9.94 -6.68
N SER A 478 22.15 -9.84 -7.65
CA SER A 478 20.72 -9.92 -7.35
C SER A 478 20.32 -11.32 -6.91
N LEU A 479 20.87 -12.39 -7.50
CA LEU A 479 20.62 -13.77 -7.07
C LEU A 479 21.22 -14.04 -5.69
N LEU A 480 22.42 -13.53 -5.40
CA LEU A 480 23.03 -13.61 -4.06
C LEU A 480 22.20 -12.85 -3.02
N ALA A 481 21.70 -11.66 -3.36
CA ALA A 481 20.79 -10.93 -2.47
C ALA A 481 19.50 -11.71 -2.23
N CYS A 482 18.93 -12.34 -3.25
CA CYS A 482 17.77 -13.23 -3.13
C CYS A 482 18.07 -14.40 -2.17
N GLY A 483 19.22 -15.07 -2.34
CA GLY A 483 19.67 -16.15 -1.47
C GLY A 483 19.85 -15.70 -0.02
N THR A 484 20.53 -14.56 0.20
CA THR A 484 20.75 -13.98 1.52
C THR A 484 19.43 -13.66 2.22
N VAL A 485 18.49 -13.03 1.53
CA VAL A 485 17.18 -12.67 2.10
C VAL A 485 16.33 -13.91 2.39
N LEU A 486 16.36 -14.92 1.53
CA LEU A 486 15.69 -16.19 1.80
C LEU A 486 16.29 -16.90 3.03
N LEU A 487 17.61 -16.97 3.11
CA LEU A 487 18.29 -17.60 4.22
C LEU A 487 17.99 -16.91 5.54
N VAL A 488 18.25 -15.60 5.63
CA VAL A 488 17.98 -14.79 6.83
C VAL A 488 16.47 -14.71 7.11
N GLY A 489 15.66 -14.62 6.07
CA GLY A 489 14.20 -14.57 6.17
C GLY A 489 13.60 -15.87 6.72
N HIS A 490 14.22 -17.04 6.51
CA HIS A 490 13.76 -18.35 6.96
C HIS A 490 14.54 -18.86 8.18
N LEU A 491 15.63 -18.19 8.60
CA LEU A 491 16.23 -18.49 9.88
C LEU A 491 15.17 -18.36 10.99
N PRO A 492 15.05 -19.34 11.87
CA PRO A 492 14.20 -19.26 13.04
C PRO A 492 14.80 -18.25 14.01
N LEU A 493 14.65 -16.96 13.71
CA LEU A 493 14.81 -15.95 14.74
C LEU A 493 13.74 -16.29 15.79
N PRO A 494 14.15 -16.52 17.06
CA PRO A 494 13.25 -16.99 18.09
C PRO A 494 12.08 -16.03 18.23
N GLY A 495 10.91 -16.47 17.85
CA GLY A 495 9.65 -15.79 18.07
C GLY A 495 8.85 -15.44 16.82
N ARG A 496 7.78 -16.22 16.53
CA ARG A 496 6.49 -15.60 16.34
C ARG A 496 5.95 -15.32 14.94
N ARG A 497 6.28 -16.06 13.90
CA ARG A 497 5.51 -15.92 12.64
C ARG A 497 4.05 -16.35 12.81
N GLY A 498 3.75 -17.41 13.57
CA GLY A 498 2.40 -17.80 13.97
C GLY A 498 1.70 -16.80 14.91
N HIS A 499 2.45 -16.03 15.69
CA HIS A 499 1.93 -14.98 16.55
C HIS A 499 1.35 -13.77 15.78
N THR A 500 1.85 -13.48 14.56
CA THR A 500 1.38 -12.31 13.80
C THR A 500 -0.07 -12.50 13.33
N VAL A 501 -0.40 -13.67 12.75
CA VAL A 501 -1.78 -13.99 12.33
C VAL A 501 -2.69 -14.05 13.55
N ARG A 502 -2.25 -14.74 14.60
CA ARG A 502 -3.03 -14.87 15.82
C ARG A 502 -3.27 -13.53 16.52
N ALA A 503 -2.25 -12.69 16.66
CA ALA A 503 -2.39 -11.36 17.26
C ALA A 503 -3.31 -10.44 16.44
N ALA A 504 -3.28 -10.55 15.12
CA ALA A 504 -4.20 -9.83 14.25
C ALA A 504 -5.64 -10.31 14.43
N LEU A 505 -5.84 -11.63 14.54
CA LEU A 505 -7.15 -12.23 14.83
C LEU A 505 -7.64 -11.87 16.25
N ASP A 506 -6.79 -11.94 17.28
CA ASP A 506 -7.10 -11.49 18.65
C ASP A 506 -7.60 -10.04 18.65
N THR A 507 -6.90 -9.18 17.90
CA THR A 507 -7.29 -7.77 17.77
C THR A 507 -8.65 -7.62 17.09
N ALA A 508 -8.91 -8.39 16.04
CA ALA A 508 -10.18 -8.35 15.31
C ALA A 508 -11.35 -8.88 16.14
N VAL A 509 -11.15 -9.99 16.85
CA VAL A 509 -12.14 -10.55 17.80
C VAL A 509 -12.46 -9.56 18.91
N GLY A 510 -11.42 -8.99 19.54
CA GLY A 510 -11.62 -7.97 20.60
C GLY A 510 -12.34 -6.73 20.08
N ALA A 511 -12.06 -6.28 18.86
CA ALA A 511 -12.75 -5.15 18.24
C ALA A 511 -14.23 -5.48 17.94
N ALA A 512 -14.52 -6.69 17.46
CA ALA A 512 -15.89 -7.15 17.22
C ALA A 512 -16.71 -7.23 18.51
N HIS A 513 -16.14 -7.77 19.60
CA HIS A 513 -16.80 -7.81 20.90
C HIS A 513 -17.05 -6.41 21.49
N ARG A 514 -16.08 -5.48 21.39
CA ARG A 514 -16.31 -4.08 21.83
C ARG A 514 -17.42 -3.41 21.03
N TYR A 515 -17.50 -3.69 19.73
CA TYR A 515 -18.57 -3.16 18.87
C TYR A 515 -19.93 -3.74 19.27
N LEU A 516 -20.01 -5.05 19.48
CA LEU A 516 -21.22 -5.73 19.92
C LEU A 516 -21.70 -5.20 21.29
N GLY A 517 -20.83 -5.15 22.31
CA GLY A 517 -21.17 -4.63 23.63
C GLY A 517 -21.75 -3.23 23.56
N HIS A 518 -21.11 -2.33 22.79
CA HIS A 518 -21.61 -0.97 22.62
C HIS A 518 -22.98 -0.90 21.93
N VAL A 519 -23.25 -1.75 20.93
CA VAL A 519 -24.56 -1.79 20.23
C VAL A 519 -25.67 -2.25 21.18
N LEU A 520 -25.37 -3.16 22.11
CA LEU A 520 -26.34 -3.65 23.09
C LEU A 520 -26.55 -2.65 24.22
N ASP A 521 -25.50 -1.94 24.66
CA ASP A 521 -25.55 -1.04 25.83
C ASP A 521 -26.03 0.37 25.46
N ALA A 522 -25.64 0.90 24.32
CA ALA A 522 -25.90 2.30 23.92
C ALA A 522 -26.15 2.43 22.40
N PRO A 523 -27.24 1.86 21.86
CA PRO A 523 -27.51 1.83 20.44
C PRO A 523 -27.67 3.21 19.79
N GLU A 524 -28.00 4.25 20.58
CA GLU A 524 -28.26 5.61 20.11
C GLU A 524 -26.97 6.44 19.89
N ASP A 525 -25.84 6.07 20.48
CA ASP A 525 -24.56 6.77 20.25
C ASP A 525 -23.97 6.42 18.86
N HIS A 526 -24.52 7.07 17.84
CA HIS A 526 -24.16 6.87 16.45
C HIS A 526 -22.68 7.15 16.16
N ALA A 527 -22.06 8.13 16.86
CA ALA A 527 -20.68 8.54 16.64
C ALA A 527 -19.70 7.45 17.11
N ARG A 528 -19.87 6.95 18.32
CA ARG A 528 -19.03 5.90 18.90
C ARG A 528 -19.29 4.56 18.22
N ARG A 529 -20.55 4.23 17.94
CA ARG A 529 -20.93 3.04 17.17
C ARG A 529 -20.23 2.99 15.82
N GLY A 530 -20.28 4.09 15.06
CA GLY A 530 -19.59 4.18 13.77
C GLY A 530 -18.07 4.07 13.88
N ALA A 531 -17.47 4.59 14.96
CA ALA A 531 -16.03 4.45 15.22
C ALA A 531 -15.64 2.99 15.53
N LEU A 532 -16.38 2.32 16.43
CA LEU A 532 -16.13 0.92 16.80
C LEU A 532 -16.36 -0.03 15.62
N ARG A 533 -17.37 0.21 14.80
CA ARG A 533 -17.61 -0.55 13.58
C ARG A 533 -16.42 -0.45 12.62
N ARG A 534 -15.91 0.77 12.37
CA ARG A 534 -14.71 0.96 11.52
C ARG A 534 -13.49 0.25 12.08
N ASP A 535 -13.29 0.31 13.41
CA ASP A 535 -12.18 -0.38 14.08
C ASP A 535 -12.29 -1.90 13.89
N ALA A 536 -13.49 -2.48 14.05
CA ALA A 536 -13.74 -3.90 13.85
C ALA A 536 -13.45 -4.36 12.40
N TYR A 537 -14.00 -3.66 11.39
CA TYR A 537 -13.72 -4.01 9.98
C TYR A 537 -12.26 -3.80 9.58
N ARG A 538 -11.60 -2.75 10.10
CA ARG A 538 -10.17 -2.50 9.84
C ARG A 538 -9.30 -3.60 10.45
N SER A 539 -9.59 -3.99 11.69
CA SER A 539 -8.88 -5.07 12.36
C SER A 539 -9.09 -6.41 11.64
N LEU A 540 -10.30 -6.68 11.14
CA LEU A 540 -10.60 -7.86 10.32
C LEU A 540 -9.84 -7.84 8.98
N ALA A 541 -9.81 -6.70 8.29
CA ALA A 541 -9.05 -6.55 7.05
C ALA A 541 -7.54 -6.77 7.27
N ALA A 542 -6.99 -6.26 8.38
CA ALA A 542 -5.60 -6.50 8.77
C ALA A 542 -5.34 -7.99 9.06
N ALA A 543 -6.28 -8.68 9.75
CA ALA A 543 -6.18 -10.11 10.01
C ALA A 543 -6.22 -10.94 8.71
N ARG A 544 -7.13 -10.64 7.78
CA ARG A 544 -7.17 -11.29 6.46
C ARG A 544 -5.89 -11.08 5.66
N THR A 545 -5.37 -9.85 5.65
CA THR A 545 -4.09 -9.57 5.00
C THR A 545 -2.96 -10.39 5.61
N ALA A 546 -2.91 -10.54 6.94
CA ALA A 546 -1.90 -11.37 7.61
C ALA A 546 -2.06 -12.85 7.26
N ILE A 547 -3.29 -13.37 7.16
CA ILE A 547 -3.60 -14.74 6.74
C ILE A 547 -3.13 -14.96 5.29
N ASP A 548 -3.55 -14.10 4.35
CA ASP A 548 -3.21 -14.20 2.94
C ASP A 548 -1.69 -14.17 2.70
N LEU A 549 -0.99 -13.25 3.38
CA LEU A 549 0.46 -13.13 3.30
C LEU A 549 1.17 -14.38 3.84
N THR A 550 0.67 -14.95 4.95
CA THR A 550 1.25 -16.16 5.55
C THR A 550 0.96 -17.40 4.71
N ALA A 551 -0.26 -17.52 4.18
CA ALA A 551 -0.65 -18.63 3.30
C ALA A 551 0.11 -18.65 1.97
N ALA A 552 0.56 -17.49 1.51
CA ALA A 552 1.35 -17.36 0.28
C ALA A 552 2.87 -17.55 0.50
N GLU A 553 3.31 -17.88 1.69
CA GLU A 553 4.71 -18.27 1.98
C GLU A 553 4.95 -19.77 1.74
N LEU A 554 6.21 -20.23 1.95
CA LEU A 554 6.57 -21.64 1.84
C LEU A 554 5.78 -22.52 2.83
N PRO A 555 5.54 -23.81 2.53
CA PRO A 555 4.71 -24.70 3.34
C PRO A 555 5.02 -24.72 4.85
N PRO A 556 6.29 -24.65 5.32
CA PRO A 556 6.58 -24.61 6.76
C PRO A 556 6.02 -23.38 7.47
N VAL A 557 5.92 -22.24 6.75
CA VAL A 557 5.37 -20.97 7.26
C VAL A 557 3.86 -20.91 7.03
N ALA A 558 3.39 -21.36 5.88
CA ALA A 558 1.98 -21.36 5.49
C ALA A 558 1.09 -22.17 6.46
N ARG A 559 1.63 -23.20 7.10
CA ARG A 559 0.91 -23.99 8.14
C ARG A 559 0.34 -23.15 9.27
N HIS A 560 0.97 -22.00 9.58
CA HIS A 560 0.51 -21.10 10.64
C HIS A 560 -0.76 -20.31 10.30
N SER A 561 -1.22 -20.35 9.05
CA SER A 561 -2.50 -19.76 8.62
C SER A 561 -3.64 -20.79 8.53
N THR A 562 -3.34 -22.09 8.70
CA THR A 562 -4.34 -23.15 8.60
C THR A 562 -5.47 -22.92 9.63
N GLY A 563 -6.72 -23.00 9.18
CA GLY A 563 -7.90 -22.79 10.03
C GLY A 563 -8.21 -21.32 10.34
N SER A 564 -7.29 -20.38 10.07
CA SER A 564 -7.46 -18.95 10.39
C SER A 564 -8.57 -18.28 9.56
N ASP A 565 -8.82 -18.77 8.33
CA ASP A 565 -9.91 -18.27 7.46
C ASP A 565 -11.28 -18.51 8.08
N GLY A 566 -11.46 -19.65 8.76
CA GLY A 566 -12.69 -19.97 9.49
C GLY A 566 -12.98 -18.95 10.59
N VAL A 567 -11.95 -18.60 11.37
CA VAL A 567 -12.04 -17.57 12.42
C VAL A 567 -12.36 -16.20 11.82
N ALA A 568 -11.63 -15.77 10.78
CA ALA A 568 -11.87 -14.49 10.10
C ALA A 568 -13.30 -14.41 9.54
N GLY A 569 -13.81 -15.52 8.97
CA GLY A 569 -15.20 -15.62 8.49
C GLY A 569 -16.22 -15.51 9.61
N ALA A 570 -15.96 -16.13 10.77
CA ALA A 570 -16.84 -16.04 11.94
C ALA A 570 -16.87 -14.61 12.51
N VAL A 571 -15.72 -13.94 12.64
CA VAL A 571 -15.63 -12.53 13.07
C VAL A 571 -16.42 -11.64 12.11
N GLU A 572 -16.32 -11.88 10.80
CA GLU A 572 -17.06 -11.11 9.81
C GLU A 572 -18.57 -11.24 9.98
N ARG A 573 -19.07 -12.49 10.09
CA ARG A 573 -20.50 -12.74 10.32
C ARG A 573 -20.98 -12.08 11.60
N LEU A 574 -20.19 -12.10 12.67
CA LEU A 574 -20.51 -11.42 13.92
C LEU A 574 -20.65 -9.90 13.75
N ILE A 575 -19.67 -9.25 13.06
CA ILE A 575 -19.71 -7.79 12.83
C ILE A 575 -20.93 -7.41 11.97
N ASP A 576 -21.26 -8.20 10.96
CA ASP A 576 -22.41 -7.95 10.08
C ASP A 576 -23.74 -8.09 10.83
N THR A 577 -23.88 -9.16 11.61
CA THR A 577 -25.07 -9.39 12.43
C THR A 577 -25.22 -8.29 13.45
N THR A 578 -24.13 -7.87 14.10
CA THR A 578 -24.11 -6.73 15.03
C THR A 578 -24.57 -5.44 14.33
N THR A 579 -24.13 -5.21 13.08
CA THR A 579 -24.56 -4.03 12.30
C THR A 579 -26.04 -4.09 11.96
N ALA A 580 -26.57 -5.26 11.60
CA ALA A 580 -28.01 -5.45 11.37
C ALA A 580 -28.83 -5.24 12.64
N CYS A 581 -28.36 -5.74 13.79
CA CYS A 581 -28.97 -5.50 15.10
C CYS A 581 -28.99 -3.99 15.43
N ALA A 582 -27.88 -3.29 15.21
CA ALA A 582 -27.79 -1.84 15.45
C ALA A 582 -28.81 -1.05 14.62
N VAL A 583 -28.93 -1.39 13.33
CA VAL A 583 -29.93 -0.75 12.44
C VAL A 583 -31.35 -1.05 12.92
N HIS A 584 -31.61 -2.26 13.38
CA HIS A 584 -32.93 -2.64 13.88
C HIS A 584 -33.31 -1.89 15.18
N LEU A 585 -32.40 -1.86 16.14
CA LEU A 585 -32.61 -1.19 17.44
C LEU A 585 -32.89 0.31 17.28
N VAL A 586 -32.19 0.99 16.36
CA VAL A 586 -32.36 2.43 16.08
C VAL A 586 -33.67 2.74 15.37
N HIS A 587 -34.20 1.85 14.52
CA HIS A 587 -35.33 2.17 13.64
C HIS A 587 -36.66 1.51 14.04
N ARG A 588 -36.67 0.59 14.98
CA ARG A 588 -37.91 -0.08 15.46
C ARG A 588 -38.14 -0.06 16.98
N ALA A 589 -37.24 0.61 17.73
CA ALA A 589 -37.29 0.75 19.19
C ALA A 589 -37.44 -0.56 20.02
N ASP A 590 -36.71 -0.64 21.10
CA ASP A 590 -36.83 -1.36 22.35
C ASP A 590 -36.48 -2.84 22.45
N ARG A 591 -36.65 -3.69 21.44
CA ARG A 591 -36.24 -5.12 21.56
C ARG A 591 -35.70 -5.71 20.25
N LEU A 592 -34.63 -6.48 20.38
CA LEU A 592 -34.15 -7.30 19.28
C LEU A 592 -35.16 -8.40 18.96
N PRO A 593 -35.55 -8.62 17.70
CA PRO A 593 -36.35 -9.79 17.32
C PRO A 593 -35.63 -11.08 17.72
N SER A 594 -36.39 -12.12 18.12
CA SER A 594 -35.83 -13.42 18.47
C SER A 594 -34.89 -13.97 17.38
N ALA A 595 -35.27 -13.83 16.12
CA ALA A 595 -34.44 -14.25 14.99
C ALA A 595 -33.07 -13.53 14.90
N HIS A 596 -32.95 -12.28 15.33
CA HIS A 596 -31.66 -11.57 15.37
C HIS A 596 -30.83 -12.02 16.57
N ALA A 597 -31.47 -12.21 17.74
CA ALA A 597 -30.83 -12.71 18.94
C ALA A 597 -30.29 -14.14 18.74
N GLU A 598 -31.10 -15.02 18.14
CA GLU A 598 -30.70 -16.39 17.80
C GLU A 598 -29.51 -16.43 16.84
N ARG A 599 -29.54 -15.64 15.76
CA ARG A 599 -28.40 -15.56 14.83
C ARG A 599 -27.14 -15.02 15.49
N LEU A 600 -27.29 -14.04 16.38
CA LEU A 600 -26.16 -13.51 17.14
C LEU A 600 -25.55 -14.58 18.04
N ALA A 601 -26.39 -15.35 18.75
CA ALA A 601 -25.95 -16.45 19.60
C ALA A 601 -25.24 -17.54 18.78
N VAL A 602 -25.78 -17.89 17.61
CA VAL A 602 -25.16 -18.86 16.69
C VAL A 602 -23.78 -18.36 16.25
N HIS A 603 -23.64 -17.11 15.81
CA HIS A 603 -22.35 -16.59 15.34
C HIS A 603 -21.32 -16.40 16.46
N LEU A 604 -21.75 -16.12 17.69
CA LEU A 604 -20.87 -16.15 18.87
C LEU A 604 -20.37 -17.56 19.14
N SER A 605 -21.25 -18.56 19.09
CA SER A 605 -20.88 -19.98 19.25
C SER A 605 -19.93 -20.46 18.14
N GLU A 606 -20.21 -20.09 16.88
CA GLU A 606 -19.32 -20.39 15.74
C GLU A 606 -17.94 -19.77 15.93
N LEU A 607 -17.87 -18.54 16.42
CA LEU A 607 -16.61 -17.86 16.71
C LEU A 607 -15.82 -18.59 17.79
N ASP A 608 -16.48 -18.95 18.90
CA ASP A 608 -15.84 -19.69 20.00
C ASP A 608 -15.33 -21.05 19.53
N GLN A 609 -16.11 -21.76 18.73
CA GLN A 609 -15.70 -23.05 18.14
C GLN A 609 -14.52 -22.89 17.20
N ALA A 610 -14.59 -21.94 16.26
CA ALA A 610 -13.50 -21.66 15.33
C ALA A 610 -12.21 -21.19 16.05
N TRP A 611 -12.36 -20.45 17.16
CA TRP A 611 -11.24 -19.96 17.97
C TRP A 611 -10.54 -21.07 18.77
N THR A 612 -11.30 -22.09 19.20
CA THR A 612 -10.79 -23.20 20.03
C THR A 612 -10.29 -24.37 19.21
N ALA A 613 -10.77 -24.59 17.98
CA ALA A 613 -10.42 -25.71 17.12
C ALA A 613 -8.90 -25.87 16.88
N PRO A 614 -8.11 -24.81 16.53
CA PRO A 614 -6.67 -24.94 16.31
C PRO A 614 -5.88 -25.31 17.57
N ARG A 615 -6.42 -25.07 18.76
CA ARG A 615 -5.75 -25.45 20.02
C ARG A 615 -5.76 -26.96 20.26
N ARG A 616 -6.76 -27.65 19.78
CA ARG A 616 -6.89 -29.11 19.95
C ARG A 616 -5.94 -29.88 19.02
N GLU A 617 -5.70 -29.38 17.80
CA GLU A 617 -4.77 -30.01 16.86
C GLU A 617 -3.31 -29.80 17.24
N MET A 618 -2.93 -28.64 17.83
CA MET A 618 -1.56 -28.39 18.31
C MET A 618 -1.21 -29.06 19.64
N SER A 619 -2.18 -29.44 20.45
CA SER A 619 -1.94 -30.21 21.69
C SER A 619 -1.96 -31.73 21.45
N ALA A 620 -2.31 -32.16 20.25
CA ALA A 620 -2.32 -33.58 19.85
C ALA A 620 -1.10 -33.98 18.97
N LEU A 621 -0.22 -33.02 18.66
CA LEU A 621 1.10 -33.18 18.02
C LEU A 621 2.23 -32.87 19.02
#